data_1a510de0d007ec2d80e7e2fcd597a3e8
#
_entry.id   1a510de0d007ec2d80e7e2fcd597a3e8
#
_cell.length_a   1.000
_cell.length_b   1.000
_cell.length_c   1.000
_cell.angle_alpha   90.00
_cell.angle_beta   90.00
_cell.angle_gamma   90.00
#
_symmetry.space_group_name_H-M   'P 1'
#
loop_
_entity.id
_entity.type
_entity.pdbx_description
1 polymer ?
#
loop_
_entity_poly.entity_id
_entity_poly.type
_entity_poly.pdbx_seq_one_letter_code
_entity_poly.pdbx_strand_id
1 'polypeptide(L)'
;MLIFRKNPFGHNLYIKKWLIRLFGLFTHRRYRGFNQLKIEGSHHIKDLPKNNVLFVSNHQTYFADVVAMFHVFNASLSGRVDSIKNLGYIWHPKLEIYFIAAKETMKSGLLPRIMSYAGAVSIERTWREKGQDVNRKVNLSDISNIGKALNDGWVITFPQGTTTPFKPIRKGTAHIIKTFKPIVVPIVICLLYTSPSPRDTG
;
A
#
# COMPACT_ATOMS: atom_id res chain seq x y z
N MET A 1 12.39 -21.23 -9.58
CA MET A 1 11.24 -22.13 -9.31
C MET A 1 10.19 -21.41 -8.47
N LEU A 2 9.48 -20.44 -9.09
CA LEU A 2 8.49 -19.55 -8.42
C LEU A 2 7.06 -20.10 -8.45
N ILE A 3 6.80 -21.07 -9.36
CA ILE A 3 5.45 -21.57 -9.69
C ILE A 3 4.73 -22.19 -8.48
N PHE A 4 5.47 -22.80 -7.55
CA PHE A 4 4.89 -23.46 -6.36
C PHE A 4 5.01 -22.63 -5.09
N ARG A 5 5.69 -21.47 -5.11
CA ARG A 5 5.83 -20.62 -3.92
C ARG A 5 4.55 -19.84 -3.64
N LYS A 6 4.11 -19.90 -2.39
CA LYS A 6 2.97 -19.13 -1.88
C LYS A 6 3.46 -18.12 -0.83
N ASN A 7 2.75 -17.01 -0.73
CA ASN A 7 2.95 -16.07 0.38
C ASN A 7 2.31 -16.62 1.68
N PRO A 8 2.50 -15.97 2.85
CA PRO A 8 1.92 -16.40 4.12
C PRO A 8 0.38 -16.49 4.13
N PHE A 9 -0.29 -15.92 3.13
CA PHE A 9 -1.76 -15.93 2.98
C PHE A 9 -2.24 -16.97 1.95
N GLY A 10 -1.36 -17.83 1.45
CA GLY A 10 -1.69 -18.89 0.50
C GLY A 10 -1.73 -18.45 -0.97
N HIS A 11 -1.48 -17.18 -1.28
CA HIS A 11 -1.49 -16.70 -2.67
C HIS A 11 -0.23 -17.14 -3.42
N ASN A 12 -0.40 -17.64 -4.62
CA ASN A 12 0.70 -18.06 -5.48
C ASN A 12 1.51 -16.85 -5.98
N LEU A 13 2.83 -16.85 -5.73
CA LEU A 13 3.70 -15.73 -6.06
C LEU A 13 3.89 -15.55 -7.58
N TYR A 14 3.78 -16.60 -8.36
CA TYR A 14 3.85 -16.50 -9.81
C TYR A 14 2.66 -15.73 -10.38
N ILE A 15 1.45 -16.03 -9.91
CA ILE A 15 0.23 -15.29 -10.29
C ILE A 15 0.34 -13.85 -9.82
N LYS A 16 0.76 -13.62 -8.56
CA LYS A 16 0.99 -12.27 -8.02
C LYS A 16 1.96 -11.47 -8.88
N LYS A 17 3.05 -12.07 -9.32
CA LYS A 17 4.05 -11.43 -10.21
C LYS A 17 3.43 -10.98 -11.53
N TRP A 18 2.62 -11.83 -12.16
CA TRP A 18 1.95 -11.47 -13.41
C TRP A 18 0.90 -10.38 -13.22
N LEU A 19 0.14 -10.42 -12.13
CA LEU A 19 -0.80 -9.36 -11.77
C LEU A 19 -0.09 -8.01 -11.60
N ILE A 20 1.01 -7.98 -10.84
CA ILE A 20 1.80 -6.74 -10.63
C ILE A 20 2.34 -6.22 -11.97
N ARG A 21 2.84 -7.08 -12.85
CA ARG A 21 3.31 -6.69 -14.19
C ARG A 21 2.19 -6.09 -15.04
N LEU A 22 1.06 -6.78 -15.13
CA LEU A 22 -0.07 -6.32 -15.92
C LEU A 22 -0.60 -4.98 -15.42
N PHE A 23 -0.86 -4.89 -14.11
CA PHE A 23 -1.29 -3.63 -13.48
C PHE A 23 -0.24 -2.53 -13.61
N GLY A 24 1.03 -2.85 -13.42
CA GLY A 24 2.13 -1.91 -13.58
C GLY A 24 2.21 -1.31 -14.98
N LEU A 25 2.00 -2.11 -16.03
CA LEU A 25 1.95 -1.62 -17.41
C LEU A 25 0.82 -0.59 -17.61
N PHE A 26 -0.40 -0.89 -17.16
CA PHE A 26 -1.54 0.02 -17.32
C PHE A 26 -1.41 1.28 -16.48
N THR A 27 -0.98 1.15 -15.23
CA THR A 27 -0.95 2.27 -14.28
C THR A 27 0.26 3.19 -14.47
N HIS A 28 1.38 2.70 -15.01
CA HIS A 28 2.57 3.50 -15.27
C HIS A 28 2.29 4.72 -16.17
N ARG A 29 1.51 4.54 -17.24
CA ARG A 29 1.14 5.66 -18.14
C ARG A 29 0.39 6.75 -17.40
N ARG A 30 -0.46 6.37 -16.43
CA ARG A 30 -1.21 7.31 -15.59
C ARG A 30 -0.27 8.16 -14.73
N TYR A 31 0.72 7.54 -14.08
CA TYR A 31 1.64 8.26 -13.18
C TYR A 31 2.72 9.03 -13.91
N ARG A 32 3.14 8.57 -15.08
CA ARG A 32 4.14 9.28 -15.90
C ARG A 32 3.54 10.40 -16.74
N GLY A 33 2.33 10.23 -17.26
CA GLY A 33 1.72 11.13 -18.20
C GLY A 33 0.75 12.13 -17.53
N PHE A 34 -0.40 11.64 -17.11
CA PHE A 34 -1.47 12.50 -16.60
C PHE A 34 -1.17 13.12 -15.24
N ASN A 35 -0.69 12.33 -14.30
CA ASN A 35 -0.51 12.79 -12.92
C ASN A 35 0.89 13.32 -12.64
N GLN A 36 1.85 13.19 -13.56
CA GLN A 36 3.23 13.67 -13.44
C GLN A 36 3.80 13.50 -12.03
N LEU A 37 3.82 12.25 -11.55
CA LEU A 37 4.24 11.91 -10.19
C LEU A 37 5.62 12.50 -9.89
N LYS A 38 5.69 13.47 -8.97
CA LYS A 38 6.93 13.96 -8.40
C LYS A 38 7.31 13.08 -7.21
N ILE A 39 8.56 12.66 -7.16
CA ILE A 39 9.07 11.75 -6.15
C ILE A 39 10.30 12.39 -5.53
N GLU A 40 10.39 12.33 -4.21
CA GLU A 40 11.53 12.83 -3.45
C GLU A 40 11.88 11.82 -2.35
N GLY A 41 13.18 11.61 -2.12
CA GLY A 41 13.66 10.75 -1.04
C GLY A 41 13.59 9.25 -1.30
N SER A 42 13.32 8.80 -2.53
CA SER A 42 13.21 7.37 -2.83
C SER A 42 14.55 6.61 -2.69
N HIS A 43 15.67 7.31 -2.63
CA HIS A 43 16.99 6.72 -2.38
C HIS A 43 17.07 5.99 -1.03
N HIS A 44 16.30 6.41 -0.01
CA HIS A 44 16.23 5.74 1.29
C HIS A 44 15.61 4.33 1.23
N ILE A 45 14.90 4.00 0.16
CA ILE A 45 14.21 2.71 0.03
C ILE A 45 15.19 1.58 -0.31
N LYS A 46 16.26 1.89 -1.04
CA LYS A 46 17.20 0.90 -1.56
C LYS A 46 17.90 0.10 -0.45
N ASP A 47 18.21 0.75 0.67
CA ASP A 47 19.00 0.17 1.76
C ASP A 47 18.13 -0.44 2.87
N LEU A 48 16.81 -0.46 2.69
CA LEU A 48 15.90 -1.06 3.64
C LEU A 48 16.03 -2.60 3.66
N PRO A 49 15.87 -3.25 4.82
CA PRO A 49 15.90 -4.69 4.92
C PRO A 49 14.78 -5.33 4.09
N LYS A 50 14.94 -6.61 3.77
CA LYS A 50 13.98 -7.34 2.93
C LYS A 50 12.59 -7.43 3.54
N ASN A 51 12.48 -7.45 4.86
CA ASN A 51 11.24 -7.57 5.63
C ASN A 51 11.25 -6.67 6.86
N ASN A 52 10.17 -6.70 7.63
CA ASN A 52 9.97 -5.94 8.86
C ASN A 52 10.08 -4.42 8.68
N VAL A 53 9.56 -3.91 7.57
CA VAL A 53 9.45 -2.48 7.28
C VAL A 53 7.99 -2.08 7.23
N LEU A 54 7.63 -1.03 7.96
CA LEU A 54 6.29 -0.46 7.99
C LEU A 54 6.31 0.95 7.39
N PHE A 55 5.73 1.10 6.21
CA PHE A 55 5.48 2.40 5.60
C PHE A 55 4.21 3.00 6.16
N VAL A 56 4.31 4.21 6.71
CA VAL A 56 3.21 4.94 7.34
C VAL A 56 2.90 6.17 6.51
N SER A 57 1.70 6.26 5.94
CA SER A 57 1.35 7.34 5.02
C SER A 57 -0.03 7.93 5.30
N ASN A 58 -0.22 9.18 4.92
CA ASN A 58 -1.56 9.74 4.71
C ASN A 58 -2.21 9.06 3.50
N HIS A 59 -3.55 9.11 3.41
CA HIS A 59 -4.33 8.46 2.35
C HIS A 59 -5.15 9.49 1.58
N GLN A 60 -4.85 9.65 0.31
CA GLN A 60 -5.50 10.67 -0.54
C GLN A 60 -6.46 10.05 -1.54
N THR A 61 -6.09 8.87 -2.07
CA THR A 61 -6.88 8.19 -3.09
C THR A 61 -7.00 6.70 -2.77
N TYR A 62 -8.09 6.07 -3.14
CA TYR A 62 -8.39 4.66 -2.77
C TYR A 62 -7.20 3.72 -2.98
N PHE A 63 -7.06 3.10 -4.14
CA PHE A 63 -5.95 2.17 -4.43
C PHE A 63 -4.77 2.85 -5.12
N ALA A 64 -4.97 4.07 -5.65
CA ALA A 64 -3.93 4.73 -6.44
C ALA A 64 -2.69 5.05 -5.60
N ASP A 65 -2.83 5.38 -4.31
CA ASP A 65 -1.70 5.62 -3.41
C ASP A 65 -0.83 4.37 -3.28
N VAL A 66 -1.44 3.21 -3.05
CA VAL A 66 -0.74 1.93 -2.94
C VAL A 66 -0.03 1.59 -4.26
N VAL A 67 -0.71 1.79 -5.39
CA VAL A 67 -0.13 1.51 -6.72
C VAL A 67 1.04 2.46 -7.01
N ALA A 68 0.93 3.75 -6.67
CA ALA A 68 2.04 4.70 -6.79
C ALA A 68 3.26 4.25 -5.97
N MET A 69 3.04 3.86 -4.69
CA MET A 69 4.10 3.33 -3.84
C MET A 69 4.74 2.07 -4.43
N PHE A 70 3.97 1.14 -5.00
CA PHE A 70 4.50 -0.03 -5.69
C PHE A 70 5.44 0.35 -6.84
N HIS A 71 5.08 1.37 -7.64
CA HIS A 71 5.96 1.88 -8.69
C HIS A 71 7.24 2.48 -8.12
N VAL A 72 7.14 3.35 -7.12
CA VAL A 72 8.28 4.03 -6.50
C VAL A 72 9.22 3.02 -5.84
N PHE A 73 8.70 2.06 -5.06
CA PHE A 73 9.50 1.06 -4.36
C PHE A 73 10.27 0.17 -5.36
N ASN A 74 9.60 -0.34 -6.39
CA ASN A 74 10.25 -1.20 -7.37
C ASN A 74 11.23 -0.44 -8.25
N ALA A 75 10.96 0.82 -8.58
CA ALA A 75 11.88 1.68 -9.31
C ALA A 75 13.15 1.95 -8.48
N SER A 76 13.01 2.31 -7.19
CA SER A 76 14.13 2.54 -6.28
C SER A 76 14.98 1.28 -6.09
N LEU A 77 14.36 0.12 -5.83
CA LEU A 77 15.05 -1.17 -5.72
C LEU A 77 15.80 -1.57 -7.01
N SER A 78 15.38 -1.02 -8.16
CA SER A 78 16.07 -1.20 -9.45
C SER A 78 17.13 -0.12 -9.71
N GLY A 79 17.51 0.66 -8.70
CA GLY A 79 18.56 1.69 -8.78
C GLY A 79 18.10 3.04 -9.35
N ARG A 80 16.80 3.29 -9.48
CA ARG A 80 16.29 4.61 -9.89
C ARG A 80 16.06 5.48 -8.67
N VAL A 81 16.56 6.70 -8.71
CA VAL A 81 16.34 7.69 -7.66
C VAL A 81 15.29 8.69 -8.16
N ASP A 82 14.26 8.90 -7.34
CA ASP A 82 13.20 9.88 -7.53
C ASP A 82 12.54 9.84 -8.93
N SER A 83 12.49 8.66 -9.53
CA SER A 83 11.99 8.49 -10.88
C SER A 83 11.38 7.11 -11.12
N ILE A 84 10.23 7.09 -11.79
CA ILE A 84 9.62 5.89 -12.35
C ILE A 84 9.78 5.79 -13.87
N LYS A 85 10.62 6.64 -14.48
CA LYS A 85 10.93 6.56 -15.91
C LYS A 85 11.52 5.19 -16.23
N ASN A 86 11.23 4.68 -17.42
CA ASN A 86 11.70 3.38 -17.91
C ASN A 86 11.15 2.18 -17.07
N LEU A 87 10.16 1.55 -17.61
CA LEU A 87 9.32 0.52 -16.96
C LEU A 87 10.04 -0.81 -16.61
N GLY A 88 11.33 -0.93 -16.89
CA GLY A 88 12.10 -2.17 -16.69
C GLY A 88 12.00 -2.77 -15.27
N TYR A 89 11.74 -1.97 -14.24
CA TYR A 89 11.62 -2.45 -12.86
C TYR A 89 10.42 -3.39 -12.63
N ILE A 90 9.39 -3.37 -13.46
CA ILE A 90 8.24 -4.28 -13.31
C ILE A 90 8.54 -5.73 -13.69
N TRP A 91 9.65 -6.00 -14.38
CA TRP A 91 10.01 -7.35 -14.75
C TRP A 91 10.51 -8.19 -13.57
N HIS A 92 11.09 -7.54 -12.55
CA HIS A 92 11.57 -8.18 -11.33
C HIS A 92 11.02 -7.45 -10.09
N PRO A 93 9.69 -7.39 -9.92
CA PRO A 93 9.11 -6.66 -8.81
C PRO A 93 9.37 -7.38 -7.49
N LYS A 94 9.50 -6.60 -6.41
CA LYS A 94 9.42 -7.12 -5.05
C LYS A 94 7.99 -7.61 -4.80
N LEU A 95 7.86 -8.91 -4.54
CA LEU A 95 6.56 -9.54 -4.37
C LEU A 95 6.06 -9.45 -2.92
N GLU A 96 6.97 -9.32 -1.97
CA GLU A 96 6.70 -9.28 -0.54
C GLU A 96 6.40 -7.83 -0.09
N ILE A 97 5.47 -7.18 -0.79
CA ILE A 97 4.87 -5.90 -0.40
C ILE A 97 3.40 -6.16 -0.10
N TYR A 98 2.96 -5.66 1.05
CA TYR A 98 1.62 -5.79 1.58
C TYR A 98 1.04 -4.43 1.92
N PHE A 99 -0.28 -4.33 2.01
CA PHE A 99 -0.95 -3.12 2.47
C PHE A 99 -2.17 -3.49 3.31
N ILE A 100 -2.40 -2.71 4.36
CA ILE A 100 -3.52 -2.93 5.26
C ILE A 100 -4.78 -2.33 4.62
N ALA A 101 -5.83 -3.14 4.49
CA ALA A 101 -7.11 -2.74 3.91
C ALA A 101 -8.29 -3.27 4.73
N ALA A 102 -9.41 -2.57 4.69
CA ALA A 102 -10.63 -3.04 5.36
C ALA A 102 -11.26 -4.21 4.60
N LYS A 103 -11.70 -5.25 5.31
CA LYS A 103 -12.40 -6.42 4.75
C LYS A 103 -13.59 -6.04 3.86
N GLU A 104 -14.36 -5.03 4.29
CA GLU A 104 -15.51 -4.52 3.55
C GLU A 104 -15.10 -4.01 2.15
N THR A 105 -14.00 -3.27 2.08
CA THR A 105 -13.46 -2.74 0.83
C THR A 105 -13.01 -3.85 -0.11
N MET A 106 -12.44 -4.93 0.42
CA MET A 106 -11.92 -6.05 -0.38
C MET A 106 -13.02 -6.96 -0.95
N LYS A 107 -14.26 -6.87 -0.47
CA LYS A 107 -15.40 -7.65 -0.96
C LYS A 107 -16.21 -6.95 -2.04
N SER A 108 -16.01 -5.67 -2.29
CA SER A 108 -16.89 -4.80 -3.08
C SER A 108 -16.63 -4.80 -4.59
N GLY A 109 -16.21 -5.93 -5.21
CA GLY A 109 -16.09 -6.04 -6.66
C GLY A 109 -14.84 -6.73 -7.17
N LEU A 110 -14.62 -6.68 -8.50
CA LEU A 110 -13.52 -7.37 -9.16
C LEU A 110 -12.15 -6.74 -8.82
N LEU A 111 -12.03 -5.42 -8.91
CA LEU A 111 -10.78 -4.71 -8.63
C LEU A 111 -10.29 -4.93 -7.20
N PRO A 112 -11.11 -4.80 -6.14
CA PRO A 112 -10.72 -5.16 -4.78
C PRO A 112 -10.25 -6.61 -4.63
N ARG A 113 -10.86 -7.58 -5.32
CA ARG A 113 -10.41 -8.98 -5.31
C ARG A 113 -9.01 -9.13 -5.90
N ILE A 114 -8.73 -8.45 -7.02
CA ILE A 114 -7.40 -8.44 -7.63
C ILE A 114 -6.38 -7.79 -6.68
N MET A 115 -6.73 -6.68 -6.05
CA MET A 115 -5.89 -5.99 -5.07
C MET A 115 -5.65 -6.85 -3.83
N SER A 116 -6.64 -7.66 -3.41
CA SER A 116 -6.46 -8.64 -2.34
C SER A 116 -5.33 -9.62 -2.69
N TYR A 117 -5.35 -10.14 -3.91
CA TYR A 117 -4.31 -11.04 -4.41
C TYR A 117 -2.94 -10.35 -4.54
N ALA A 118 -2.94 -9.05 -4.87
CA ALA A 118 -1.72 -8.24 -4.98
C ALA A 118 -1.02 -7.96 -3.64
N GLY A 119 -1.66 -8.24 -2.50
CA GLY A 119 -1.02 -8.14 -1.18
C GLY A 119 -1.83 -7.43 -0.11
N ALA A 120 -3.15 -7.33 -0.22
CA ALA A 120 -3.96 -6.77 0.85
C ALA A 120 -3.98 -7.69 2.07
N VAL A 121 -3.65 -7.13 3.23
CA VAL A 121 -3.90 -7.71 4.54
C VAL A 121 -5.22 -7.15 5.04
N SER A 122 -6.26 -7.97 4.94
CA SER A 122 -7.62 -7.53 5.29
C SER A 122 -7.82 -7.51 6.80
N ILE A 123 -8.24 -6.37 7.33
CA ILE A 123 -8.59 -6.20 8.74
C ILE A 123 -10.06 -5.81 8.92
N GLU A 124 -10.65 -6.18 10.04
CA GLU A 124 -11.96 -5.68 10.44
C GLU A 124 -11.83 -4.28 11.05
N ARG A 125 -12.65 -3.35 10.57
CA ARG A 125 -12.71 -2.01 11.19
C ARG A 125 -13.35 -2.13 12.57
N THR A 126 -12.69 -1.56 13.57
CA THR A 126 -13.21 -1.53 14.95
C THR A 126 -14.15 -0.36 15.23
N TRP A 127 -14.20 0.61 14.30
CA TRP A 127 -14.93 1.87 14.49
C TRP A 127 -16.04 2.14 13.48
N ARG A 128 -16.10 1.43 12.37
CA ARG A 128 -17.10 1.65 11.32
C ARG A 128 -17.42 0.37 10.55
N GLU A 129 -18.70 0.07 10.43
CA GLU A 129 -19.22 -0.99 9.58
C GLU A 129 -20.39 -0.45 8.75
N LYS A 130 -20.37 -0.68 7.42
CA LYS A 130 -21.42 -0.26 6.48
C LYS A 130 -21.85 1.22 6.63
N GLY A 131 -20.90 2.08 6.98
CA GLY A 131 -21.18 3.51 7.18
C GLY A 131 -21.59 3.93 8.59
N GLN A 132 -21.88 2.99 9.48
CA GLN A 132 -22.25 3.26 10.89
C GLN A 132 -21.03 3.13 11.80
N ASP A 133 -20.98 3.95 12.84
CA ASP A 133 -19.95 3.86 13.87
C ASP A 133 -20.19 2.64 14.75
N VAL A 134 -19.15 1.83 14.92
CA VAL A 134 -19.13 0.64 15.78
C VAL A 134 -17.94 0.70 16.71
N ASN A 135 -18.10 0.18 17.92
CA ASN A 135 -17.01 0.05 18.89
C ASN A 135 -16.72 -1.44 19.13
N ARG A 136 -15.77 -1.99 18.38
CA ARG A 136 -15.38 -3.40 18.48
C ARG A 136 -13.99 -3.55 19.09
N LYS A 137 -13.77 -4.65 19.80
CA LYS A 137 -12.43 -5.06 20.22
C LYS A 137 -11.58 -5.42 18.98
N VAL A 138 -10.29 -5.13 19.04
CA VAL A 138 -9.33 -5.50 18.00
C VAL A 138 -9.30 -7.02 17.86
N ASN A 139 -9.42 -7.52 16.63
CA ASN A 139 -9.36 -8.94 16.36
C ASN A 139 -7.90 -9.42 16.40
N LEU A 140 -7.59 -10.36 17.28
CA LEU A 140 -6.25 -10.93 17.42
C LEU A 140 -5.74 -11.59 16.14
N SER A 141 -6.64 -12.16 15.32
CA SER A 141 -6.28 -12.73 14.03
C SER A 141 -5.78 -11.68 13.04
N ASP A 142 -6.33 -10.47 13.07
CA ASP A 142 -5.90 -9.36 12.22
C ASP A 142 -4.48 -8.91 12.60
N ILE A 143 -4.18 -8.81 13.91
CA ILE A 143 -2.83 -8.51 14.41
C ILE A 143 -1.85 -9.60 13.97
N SER A 144 -2.20 -10.88 14.14
CA SER A 144 -1.37 -12.00 13.69
C SER A 144 -1.08 -11.94 12.20
N ASN A 145 -2.06 -11.60 11.37
CA ASN A 145 -1.89 -11.48 9.92
C ASN A 145 -0.95 -10.31 9.55
N ILE A 146 -1.03 -9.19 10.25
CA ILE A 146 -0.08 -8.09 10.07
C ILE A 146 1.34 -8.54 10.44
N GLY A 147 1.50 -9.27 11.53
CA GLY A 147 2.79 -9.85 11.93
C GLY A 147 3.37 -10.79 10.88
N LYS A 148 2.54 -11.67 10.28
CA LYS A 148 2.96 -12.54 9.18
C LYS A 148 3.42 -11.74 7.97
N ALA A 149 2.73 -10.65 7.63
CA ALA A 149 3.11 -9.79 6.51
C ALA A 149 4.44 -9.06 6.77
N LEU A 150 4.66 -8.55 7.99
CA LEU A 150 5.91 -7.90 8.38
C LEU A 150 7.10 -8.89 8.38
N ASN A 151 6.88 -10.12 8.84
CA ASN A 151 7.92 -11.15 8.83
C ASN A 151 8.29 -11.60 7.41
N ASP A 152 7.38 -11.50 6.44
CA ASP A 152 7.62 -11.88 5.05
C ASP A 152 8.14 -10.70 4.21
N GLY A 153 7.75 -9.47 4.52
CA GLY A 153 8.08 -8.33 3.67
C GLY A 153 7.82 -6.95 4.26
N TRP A 154 7.42 -6.05 3.39
CA TRP A 154 7.10 -4.66 3.67
C TRP A 154 5.60 -4.47 3.80
N VAL A 155 5.17 -3.65 4.73
CA VAL A 155 3.75 -3.36 4.96
C VAL A 155 3.48 -1.87 4.83
N ILE A 156 2.45 -1.50 4.08
CA ILE A 156 1.95 -0.13 3.96
C ILE A 156 0.73 0.01 4.87
N THR A 157 0.69 1.06 5.66
CA THR A 157 -0.45 1.40 6.51
C THR A 157 -0.84 2.87 6.37
N PHE A 158 -2.15 3.12 6.48
CA PHE A 158 -2.74 4.44 6.46
C PHE A 158 -3.42 4.69 7.81
N PRO A 159 -2.77 5.39 8.76
CA PRO A 159 -3.24 5.50 10.15
C PRO A 159 -4.62 6.15 10.30
N GLN A 160 -5.03 7.01 9.37
CA GLN A 160 -6.35 7.62 9.37
C GLN A 160 -7.47 6.61 9.03
N GLY A 161 -7.16 5.55 8.26
CA GLY A 161 -8.12 4.54 7.81
C GLY A 161 -9.20 5.07 6.87
N THR A 162 -9.00 6.24 6.28
CA THR A 162 -9.92 6.92 5.37
C THR A 162 -9.15 7.86 4.45
N THR A 163 -9.73 8.16 3.29
CA THR A 163 -9.23 9.19 2.37
C THR A 163 -9.76 10.59 2.68
N THR A 164 -10.64 10.72 3.67
CA THR A 164 -11.15 12.02 4.12
C THR A 164 -10.05 12.80 4.80
N PRO A 165 -9.75 14.03 4.36
CA PRO A 165 -8.68 14.85 4.96
C PRO A 165 -8.95 15.17 6.43
N PHE A 166 -7.87 15.44 7.17
CA PHE A 166 -7.90 15.93 8.57
C PHE A 166 -8.61 15.02 9.59
N LYS A 167 -8.84 13.74 9.26
CA LYS A 167 -9.34 12.78 10.25
C LYS A 167 -8.26 12.38 11.24
N PRO A 168 -8.59 12.15 12.51
CA PRO A 168 -7.62 11.78 13.53
C PRO A 168 -6.94 10.44 13.22
N ILE A 169 -5.67 10.34 13.61
CA ILE A 169 -4.87 9.13 13.52
C ILE A 169 -5.41 8.05 14.47
N ARG A 170 -5.53 6.83 14.00
CA ARG A 170 -6.00 5.68 14.78
C ARG A 170 -4.86 5.01 15.55
N LYS A 171 -5.17 4.54 16.76
CA LYS A 171 -4.19 3.87 17.65
C LYS A 171 -3.65 2.53 17.09
N GLY A 172 -4.29 1.96 16.07
CA GLY A 172 -3.90 0.67 15.48
C GLY A 172 -2.47 0.65 14.96
N THR A 173 -2.03 1.70 14.27
CA THR A 173 -0.64 1.78 13.78
C THR A 173 0.37 1.83 14.92
N ALA A 174 0.09 2.60 15.99
CA ALA A 174 0.95 2.64 17.17
C ALA A 174 1.04 1.26 17.85
N HIS A 175 -0.07 0.52 17.90
CA HIS A 175 -0.08 -0.85 18.42
C HIS A 175 0.78 -1.80 17.58
N ILE A 176 0.71 -1.73 16.25
CA ILE A 176 1.57 -2.51 15.34
C ILE A 176 3.04 -2.22 15.61
N ILE A 177 3.42 -0.93 15.70
CA ILE A 177 4.80 -0.52 15.96
C ILE A 177 5.28 -1.06 17.30
N LYS A 178 4.49 -0.93 18.36
CA LYS A 178 4.83 -1.41 19.70
C LYS A 178 5.01 -2.93 19.73
N THR A 179 4.14 -3.67 19.04
CA THR A 179 4.12 -5.14 19.06
C THR A 179 5.24 -5.76 18.23
N PHE A 180 5.44 -5.28 17.00
CA PHE A 180 6.35 -5.93 16.04
C PHE A 180 7.69 -5.20 15.87
N LYS A 181 7.82 -3.98 16.40
CA LYS A 181 9.05 -3.15 16.34
C LYS A 181 9.65 -3.09 14.93
N PRO A 182 8.86 -2.79 13.88
CA PRO A 182 9.37 -2.68 12.53
C PRO A 182 10.23 -1.43 12.35
N ILE A 183 11.02 -1.37 11.28
CA ILE A 183 11.56 -0.11 10.78
C ILE A 183 10.41 0.70 10.22
N VAL A 184 10.19 1.88 10.78
CA VAL A 184 9.09 2.77 10.37
C VAL A 184 9.62 3.80 9.37
N VAL A 185 9.00 3.83 8.20
CA VAL A 185 9.32 4.79 7.12
C VAL A 185 8.10 5.66 6.86
N PRO A 186 8.13 6.95 7.22
CA PRO A 186 7.04 7.86 6.90
C PRO A 186 7.05 8.22 5.42
N ILE A 187 5.85 8.26 4.81
CA ILE A 187 5.63 8.72 3.44
C ILE A 187 4.53 9.77 3.45
N VAL A 188 4.74 10.86 2.72
CA VAL A 188 3.73 11.89 2.51
C VAL A 188 3.28 11.88 1.06
N ILE A 189 1.98 11.81 0.86
CA ILE A 189 1.34 11.91 -0.46
C ILE A 189 0.65 13.26 -0.53
N CYS A 190 1.04 14.10 -1.49
CA CYS A 190 0.42 15.38 -1.79
C CYS A 190 -0.25 15.30 -3.16
N LEU A 191 -1.52 15.68 -3.24
CA LEU A 191 -2.20 15.94 -4.50
C LEU A 191 -2.06 17.44 -4.81
N LEU A 192 -1.23 17.77 -5.77
CA LEU A 192 -1.19 19.12 -6.31
C LEU A 192 -2.38 19.30 -7.26
N TYR A 193 -3.38 20.03 -6.82
CA TYR A 193 -4.44 20.49 -7.72
C TYR A 193 -3.87 21.59 -8.61
N THR A 194 -3.77 21.32 -9.90
CA THR A 194 -3.31 22.30 -10.90
C THR A 194 -4.44 23.23 -11.38
N SER A 195 -5.65 23.05 -10.88
CA SER A 195 -6.81 23.90 -11.14
C SER A 195 -7.49 24.26 -9.81
N PRO A 196 -7.90 25.52 -9.60
CA PRO A 196 -8.69 25.88 -8.43
C PRO A 196 -9.97 25.04 -8.41
N SER A 197 -10.28 24.49 -7.26
CA SER A 197 -11.53 23.76 -7.06
C SER A 197 -12.69 24.75 -7.23
N PRO A 198 -13.82 24.36 -7.85
CA PRO A 198 -15.02 25.21 -7.87
C PRO A 198 -15.51 25.66 -6.47
N ARG A 199 -14.97 25.10 -5.40
CA ARG A 199 -15.25 25.47 -4.00
C ARG A 199 -14.36 26.58 -3.47
N ASP A 200 -13.31 26.97 -4.19
CA ASP A 200 -12.37 28.02 -3.77
C ASP A 200 -12.74 29.39 -4.36
N THR A 201 -13.85 29.49 -5.09
CA THR A 201 -14.37 30.72 -5.71
C THR A 201 -15.64 31.25 -5.02
N GLY A 202 -15.82 30.95 -3.72
CA GLY A 202 -16.92 31.48 -2.90
C GLY A 202 -16.43 32.46 -1.87
#